data_29100535d2d2c4c6a60634dfc60db71e
#
_entry.id   29100535d2d2c4c6a60634dfc60db71e
#
_cell.length_a   1.000
_cell.length_b   1.000
_cell.length_c   1.000
_cell.angle_alpha   90.00
_cell.angle_beta   90.00
_cell.angle_gamma   90.00
#
_symmetry.space_group_name_H-M   'P 1'
#
loop_
_entity.id
_entity.type
_entity.pdbx_description
1 polymer ?
#
loop_
_entity_poly.entity_id
_entity_poly.type
_entity_poly.pdbx_seq_one_letter_code
_entity_poly.pdbx_strand_id
1 'polypeptide(L)'
;PAAQDEFRVQVTATTYPVYALACAVSAGVEGVSVSRLNTGQVSCLHDYTLTVSDMARLEQADLVLINGAGLEAFLDGVLDQLDAPLGDCSVGIDLLEADGQLHSHGEDGEIGHSHDHDPHYWMDPRNAAVMADTIAQALSQADPDNAGRYQANASLAAEALTNAYAAWTTSLSGLSYPYLITFHDGFRYFAHAFDLELLFAMEEEDGATASAKDILTASNLVKQYHLPAVFMEVNGSGSAARAVAGETGSAVSTLTMLMDGADAPNEAGAVDILTQLYLSPMEQNIKTLMEVLK
;
A
#
# COMPACT_ATOMS: atom_id res chain seq x y z
N PRO A 1 28.23 -23.70 -19.97
CA PRO A 1 26.96 -23.06 -20.08
C PRO A 1 26.25 -23.32 -18.76
N ALA A 2 26.09 -22.28 -17.93
CA ALA A 2 25.21 -22.34 -16.78
C ALA A 2 23.80 -22.62 -17.33
N ALA A 3 23.13 -23.64 -16.79
CA ALA A 3 21.72 -23.80 -17.00
C ALA A 3 21.07 -22.48 -16.57
N GLN A 4 20.37 -21.81 -17.45
CA GLN A 4 19.39 -20.82 -17.06
C GLN A 4 18.38 -21.63 -16.24
N ASP A 5 18.26 -21.34 -14.95
CA ASP A 5 17.14 -21.82 -14.15
C ASP A 5 15.90 -21.23 -14.81
N GLU A 6 15.25 -22.04 -15.62
CA GLU A 6 14.01 -21.67 -16.31
C GLU A 6 12.93 -21.70 -15.23
N PHE A 7 12.50 -20.51 -14.77
CA PHE A 7 11.40 -20.43 -13.81
C PHE A 7 10.17 -21.09 -14.40
N ARG A 8 9.56 -21.98 -13.63
CA ARG A 8 8.37 -22.73 -14.02
C ARG A 8 7.11 -21.85 -13.94
N VAL A 9 7.11 -20.88 -13.01
CA VAL A 9 6.01 -19.92 -12.83
C VAL A 9 6.58 -18.52 -12.61
N GLN A 10 6.24 -17.62 -13.49
CA GLN A 10 6.60 -16.21 -13.40
C GLN A 10 5.38 -15.41 -12.95
N VAL A 11 5.50 -14.77 -11.81
CA VAL A 11 4.44 -13.96 -11.20
C VAL A 11 4.81 -12.49 -11.31
N THR A 12 3.88 -11.66 -11.79
CA THR A 12 4.05 -10.21 -11.81
C THR A 12 3.01 -9.56 -10.89
N ALA A 13 3.49 -8.83 -9.88
CA ALA A 13 2.66 -8.02 -8.99
C ALA A 13 2.58 -6.58 -9.52
N THR A 14 1.40 -5.97 -9.48
CA THR A 14 1.20 -4.61 -9.98
C THR A 14 1.71 -3.54 -9.02
N THR A 15 1.70 -3.82 -7.72
CA THR A 15 2.06 -2.88 -6.66
C THR A 15 3.04 -3.47 -5.66
N TYR A 16 3.70 -2.62 -4.89
CA TYR A 16 4.66 -3.09 -3.88
C TYR A 16 4.02 -3.94 -2.76
N PRO A 17 2.86 -3.56 -2.15
CA PRO A 17 2.25 -4.41 -1.12
C PRO A 17 1.87 -5.80 -1.63
N VAL A 18 1.35 -5.90 -2.85
CA VAL A 18 1.07 -7.18 -3.50
C VAL A 18 2.35 -7.98 -3.71
N TYR A 19 3.43 -7.34 -4.20
CA TYR A 19 4.75 -7.95 -4.34
C TYR A 19 5.29 -8.48 -3.01
N ALA A 20 5.24 -7.69 -1.95
CA ALA A 20 5.75 -8.06 -0.64
C ALA A 20 5.07 -9.33 -0.09
N LEU A 21 3.74 -9.38 -0.19
CA LEU A 21 2.95 -10.54 0.23
C LEU A 21 3.15 -11.75 -0.69
N ALA A 22 3.23 -11.55 -2.01
CA ALA A 22 3.48 -12.63 -2.96
C ALA A 22 4.85 -13.28 -2.73
N CYS A 23 5.90 -12.48 -2.45
CA CYS A 23 7.21 -13.00 -2.08
C CYS A 23 7.18 -13.80 -0.77
N ALA A 24 6.43 -13.34 0.24
CA ALA A 24 6.28 -14.07 1.49
C ALA A 24 5.55 -15.40 1.27
N VAL A 25 4.45 -15.40 0.51
CA VAL A 25 3.65 -16.60 0.23
C VAL A 25 4.40 -17.61 -0.63
N SER A 26 5.24 -17.16 -1.57
CA SER A 26 6.05 -18.04 -2.43
C SER A 26 7.41 -18.42 -1.84
N ALA A 27 7.72 -18.01 -0.61
CA ALA A 27 9.02 -18.23 0.02
C ALA A 27 9.43 -19.71 0.02
N GLY A 28 10.65 -19.97 -0.43
CA GLY A 28 11.25 -21.32 -0.46
C GLY A 28 10.60 -22.28 -1.45
N VAL A 29 9.75 -21.80 -2.37
CA VAL A 29 9.19 -22.60 -3.47
C VAL A 29 10.12 -22.50 -4.68
N GLU A 30 10.73 -23.62 -5.06
CA GLU A 30 11.66 -23.67 -6.21
C GLU A 30 10.89 -23.49 -7.54
N GLY A 31 11.52 -22.80 -8.49
CA GLY A 31 10.97 -22.58 -9.83
C GLY A 31 9.87 -21.51 -9.89
N VAL A 32 9.67 -20.73 -8.84
CA VAL A 32 8.76 -19.57 -8.83
C VAL A 32 9.59 -18.28 -8.75
N SER A 33 9.23 -17.33 -9.59
CA SER A 33 9.82 -15.99 -9.58
C SER A 33 8.72 -14.96 -9.42
N VAL A 34 8.88 -14.05 -8.48
CA VAL A 34 7.96 -12.92 -8.28
C VAL A 34 8.66 -11.63 -8.68
N SER A 35 8.09 -10.92 -9.61
CA SER A 35 8.52 -9.59 -10.04
C SER A 35 7.43 -8.55 -9.74
N ARG A 36 7.76 -7.26 -9.85
CA ARG A 36 6.81 -6.17 -9.71
C ARG A 36 6.95 -5.17 -10.86
N LEU A 37 5.88 -4.42 -11.12
CA LEU A 37 5.94 -3.24 -11.97
C LEU A 37 6.74 -2.12 -11.26
N ASN A 38 7.23 -1.15 -12.02
CA ASN A 38 8.06 -0.06 -11.48
C ASN A 38 7.23 1.07 -10.85
N THR A 39 6.11 0.75 -10.23
CA THR A 39 5.13 1.69 -9.69
C THR A 39 5.62 2.48 -8.46
N GLY A 40 6.71 2.05 -7.83
CA GLY A 40 7.23 2.69 -6.61
C GLY A 40 7.94 4.04 -6.82
N GLN A 41 8.05 4.52 -8.07
CA GLN A 41 8.65 5.82 -8.40
C GLN A 41 7.64 6.97 -8.32
N VAL A 42 6.36 6.67 -8.17
CA VAL A 42 5.27 7.67 -8.13
C VAL A 42 4.63 7.69 -6.76
N SER A 43 4.24 8.86 -6.30
CA SER A 43 3.48 9.03 -5.07
C SER A 43 2.01 8.59 -5.24
N CYS A 44 1.48 8.71 -6.45
CA CYS A 44 0.13 8.30 -6.81
C CYS A 44 0.15 7.42 -8.06
N LEU A 45 -0.52 6.26 -8.01
CA LEU A 45 -0.58 5.33 -9.15
C LEU A 45 -1.50 5.83 -10.28
N HIS A 46 -2.36 6.82 -10.02
CA HIS A 46 -3.22 7.40 -11.05
C HIS A 46 -2.42 8.05 -12.20
N ASP A 47 -1.22 8.53 -11.90
CA ASP A 47 -0.33 9.18 -12.89
C ASP A 47 0.72 8.23 -13.46
N TYR A 48 0.67 6.94 -13.09
CA TYR A 48 1.67 5.99 -13.55
C TYR A 48 1.49 5.65 -15.04
N THR A 49 2.58 5.78 -15.78
CA THR A 49 2.64 5.35 -17.19
C THR A 49 3.49 4.11 -17.32
N LEU A 50 2.93 3.04 -17.91
CA LEU A 50 3.62 1.79 -18.16
C LEU A 50 4.88 1.98 -18.99
N THR A 51 5.99 1.43 -18.50
CA THR A 51 7.23 1.36 -19.24
C THR A 51 7.27 0.15 -20.17
N VAL A 52 8.18 0.14 -21.14
CA VAL A 52 8.43 -1.04 -21.99
C VAL A 52 8.84 -2.25 -21.14
N SER A 53 9.55 -2.02 -20.04
CA SER A 53 9.97 -3.07 -19.11
C SER A 53 8.77 -3.67 -18.36
N ASP A 54 7.76 -2.86 -18.02
CA ASP A 54 6.55 -3.34 -17.36
C ASP A 54 5.70 -4.18 -18.31
N MET A 55 5.54 -3.73 -19.56
CA MET A 55 4.86 -4.49 -20.59
C MET A 55 5.51 -5.85 -20.81
N ALA A 56 6.84 -5.90 -20.89
CA ALA A 56 7.57 -7.16 -21.05
C ALA A 56 7.38 -8.11 -19.86
N ARG A 57 7.28 -7.60 -18.63
CA ARG A 57 6.98 -8.42 -17.44
C ARG A 57 5.56 -8.97 -17.46
N LEU A 58 4.58 -8.14 -17.84
CA LEU A 58 3.19 -8.56 -17.97
C LEU A 58 3.01 -9.63 -19.05
N GLU A 59 3.64 -9.46 -20.22
CA GLU A 59 3.58 -10.43 -21.33
C GLU A 59 4.26 -11.77 -21.01
N GLN A 60 5.25 -11.79 -20.13
CA GLN A 60 5.99 -12.99 -19.72
C GLN A 60 5.40 -13.67 -18.48
N ALA A 61 4.41 -13.06 -17.84
CA ALA A 61 3.83 -13.58 -16.61
C ALA A 61 2.96 -14.82 -16.88
N ASP A 62 3.08 -15.83 -16.04
CA ASP A 62 2.15 -16.96 -15.94
C ASP A 62 0.98 -16.67 -15.00
N LEU A 63 1.14 -15.62 -14.13
CA LEU A 63 0.13 -15.11 -13.23
C LEU A 63 0.39 -13.62 -12.99
N VAL A 64 -0.63 -12.79 -13.11
CA VAL A 64 -0.58 -11.36 -12.72
C VAL A 64 -1.42 -11.18 -11.45
N LEU A 65 -0.79 -10.68 -10.39
CA LEU A 65 -1.46 -10.31 -9.14
C LEU A 65 -1.73 -8.82 -9.13
N ILE A 66 -2.99 -8.44 -9.10
CA ILE A 66 -3.43 -7.06 -9.02
C ILE A 66 -3.87 -6.71 -7.61
N ASN A 67 -3.71 -5.44 -7.23
CA ASN A 67 -4.32 -4.94 -6.00
C ASN A 67 -5.85 -5.00 -6.11
N GLY A 68 -6.40 -4.63 -7.25
CA GLY A 68 -7.85 -4.53 -7.42
C GLY A 68 -8.43 -3.26 -6.78
N ALA A 69 -9.73 -3.28 -6.51
CA ALA A 69 -10.46 -2.13 -5.97
C ALA A 69 -10.30 -0.85 -6.82
N GLY A 70 -10.03 -0.99 -8.12
CA GLY A 70 -9.87 0.10 -9.08
C GLY A 70 -8.49 0.78 -9.10
N LEU A 71 -7.52 0.32 -8.32
CA LEU A 71 -6.19 0.96 -8.24
C LEU A 71 -5.44 0.94 -9.58
N GLU A 72 -5.63 -0.13 -10.38
CA GLU A 72 -4.93 -0.35 -11.64
C GLU A 72 -5.60 0.32 -12.86
N ALA A 73 -6.25 1.47 -12.70
CA ALA A 73 -6.82 2.19 -13.85
C ALA A 73 -5.77 2.50 -14.94
N PHE A 74 -4.49 2.65 -14.56
CA PHE A 74 -3.37 2.80 -15.50
C PHE A 74 -3.11 1.55 -16.37
N LEU A 75 -3.68 0.40 -16.04
CA LEU A 75 -3.63 -0.83 -16.81
C LEU A 75 -4.88 -1.06 -17.67
N ASP A 76 -5.83 -0.13 -17.68
CA ASP A 76 -7.06 -0.24 -18.45
C ASP A 76 -6.76 -0.53 -19.93
N GLY A 77 -7.40 -1.59 -20.45
CA GLY A 77 -7.17 -2.08 -21.79
C GLY A 77 -5.91 -2.92 -21.99
N VAL A 78 -4.98 -2.98 -21.04
CA VAL A 78 -3.84 -3.90 -21.06
C VAL A 78 -4.23 -5.23 -20.43
N LEU A 79 -4.83 -5.22 -19.24
CA LEU A 79 -5.22 -6.43 -18.51
C LEU A 79 -6.15 -7.33 -19.33
N ASP A 80 -7.07 -6.76 -20.11
CA ASP A 80 -7.99 -7.50 -20.98
C ASP A 80 -7.29 -8.21 -22.16
N GLN A 81 -6.05 -7.85 -22.46
CA GLN A 81 -5.27 -8.41 -23.57
C GLN A 81 -4.22 -9.44 -23.10
N LEU A 82 -4.06 -9.63 -21.79
CA LEU A 82 -3.11 -10.60 -21.25
C LEU A 82 -3.68 -12.01 -21.33
N ASP A 83 -2.85 -12.96 -21.76
CA ASP A 83 -3.17 -14.39 -21.70
C ASP A 83 -3.05 -14.96 -20.27
N ALA A 84 -2.29 -14.30 -19.41
CA ALA A 84 -2.07 -14.71 -18.04
C ALA A 84 -3.34 -14.52 -17.18
N PRO A 85 -3.67 -15.48 -16.30
CA PRO A 85 -4.74 -15.33 -15.33
C PRO A 85 -4.44 -14.18 -14.37
N LEU A 86 -5.50 -13.50 -13.92
CA LEU A 86 -5.43 -12.43 -12.94
C LEU A 86 -5.83 -12.95 -11.55
N GLY A 87 -5.03 -12.60 -10.54
CA GLY A 87 -5.37 -12.78 -9.13
C GLY A 87 -5.69 -11.41 -8.50
N ASP A 88 -6.96 -11.15 -8.23
CA ASP A 88 -7.40 -9.91 -7.60
C ASP A 88 -7.30 -10.02 -6.08
N CYS A 89 -6.38 -9.25 -5.48
CA CYS A 89 -6.09 -9.30 -4.04
C CYS A 89 -7.16 -8.59 -3.19
N SER A 90 -8.12 -7.87 -3.79
CA SER A 90 -9.22 -7.23 -3.06
C SER A 90 -10.36 -8.21 -2.72
N VAL A 91 -10.35 -9.39 -3.30
CA VAL A 91 -11.40 -10.40 -3.07
C VAL A 91 -11.48 -10.81 -1.62
N GLY A 92 -12.67 -10.70 -1.03
CA GLY A 92 -12.94 -11.05 0.36
C GLY A 92 -12.65 -9.95 1.38
N ILE A 93 -12.31 -8.75 0.92
CA ILE A 93 -12.07 -7.57 1.77
C ILE A 93 -13.34 -6.70 1.78
N ASP A 94 -13.74 -6.26 2.97
CA ASP A 94 -14.78 -5.25 3.13
C ASP A 94 -14.17 -3.87 2.80
N LEU A 95 -14.41 -3.41 1.57
CA LEU A 95 -13.85 -2.17 1.09
C LEU A 95 -14.59 -0.96 1.67
N LEU A 96 -13.83 0.05 2.10
CA LEU A 96 -14.37 1.35 2.49
C LEU A 96 -14.81 2.10 1.23
N GLU A 97 -15.97 2.76 1.29
CA GLU A 97 -16.41 3.65 0.21
C GLU A 97 -15.43 4.82 0.06
N ALA A 98 -15.18 5.24 -1.17
CA ALA A 98 -14.41 6.44 -1.42
C ALA A 98 -15.18 7.65 -0.85
N ASP A 99 -14.54 8.42 0.03
CA ASP A 99 -15.18 9.57 0.65
C ASP A 99 -15.04 10.80 -0.25
N GLY A 100 -16.04 11.05 -1.08
CA GLY A 100 -16.08 12.21 -1.99
C GLY A 100 -16.05 13.58 -1.29
N GLN A 101 -15.96 13.63 0.05
CA GLN A 101 -15.85 14.87 0.82
C GLN A 101 -14.42 15.23 1.23
N LEU A 102 -13.48 14.29 1.17
CA LEU A 102 -12.07 14.53 1.49
C LEU A 102 -11.25 15.03 0.28
N HIS A 103 -11.77 14.85 -0.94
CA HIS A 103 -11.09 15.26 -2.17
C HIS A 103 -11.53 16.66 -2.59
N SER A 104 -10.62 17.63 -2.54
CA SER A 104 -10.81 18.90 -3.24
C SER A 104 -10.20 18.76 -4.64
N HIS A 105 -10.99 18.33 -5.61
CA HIS A 105 -10.61 18.44 -7.01
C HIS A 105 -10.67 19.90 -7.44
N GLY A 106 -9.61 20.36 -8.12
CA GLY A 106 -9.62 21.66 -8.79
C GLY A 106 -10.78 21.73 -9.78
N GLU A 107 -11.37 22.92 -9.94
CA GLU A 107 -12.56 23.20 -10.76
C GLU A 107 -12.37 23.02 -12.29
N ASP A 108 -11.34 22.33 -12.75
CA ASP A 108 -11.11 22.07 -14.17
C ASP A 108 -11.51 20.65 -14.51
N GLY A 109 -12.71 20.52 -15.12
CA GLY A 109 -13.42 19.30 -15.46
C GLY A 109 -12.70 18.34 -16.39
N GLU A 110 -11.69 17.64 -15.92
CA GLU A 110 -11.25 16.38 -16.49
C GLU A 110 -12.01 15.24 -15.81
N ILE A 111 -12.35 14.22 -16.61
CA ILE A 111 -13.13 13.04 -16.23
C ILE A 111 -12.32 12.26 -15.20
N GLY A 112 -12.45 12.64 -13.93
CA GLY A 112 -11.87 11.92 -12.82
C GLY A 112 -12.51 10.53 -12.77
N HIS A 113 -11.70 9.49 -12.80
CA HIS A 113 -12.15 8.13 -12.49
C HIS A 113 -12.59 8.14 -11.02
N SER A 114 -13.91 8.16 -10.78
CA SER A 114 -14.42 8.01 -9.41
C SER A 114 -14.24 6.53 -9.04
N HIS A 115 -13.30 6.25 -8.16
CA HIS A 115 -13.28 4.95 -7.50
C HIS A 115 -14.49 4.89 -6.55
N ASP A 116 -15.29 3.84 -6.65
CA ASP A 116 -16.40 3.62 -5.71
C ASP A 116 -15.86 3.27 -4.32
N HIS A 117 -14.61 2.83 -4.23
CA HIS A 117 -13.95 2.38 -2.99
C HIS A 117 -12.53 2.92 -2.86
N ASP A 118 -12.07 3.05 -1.61
CA ASP A 118 -10.67 3.34 -1.29
C ASP A 118 -9.81 2.08 -1.54
N PRO A 119 -8.80 2.14 -2.42
CA PRO A 119 -8.00 0.97 -2.78
C PRO A 119 -6.85 0.66 -1.81
N HIS A 120 -6.59 1.49 -0.79
CA HIS A 120 -5.42 1.39 0.10
C HIS A 120 -5.63 0.40 1.28
N TYR A 121 -6.39 -0.66 1.05
CA TYR A 121 -6.84 -1.60 2.08
C TYR A 121 -5.70 -2.41 2.73
N TRP A 122 -4.55 -2.55 2.06
CA TRP A 122 -3.35 -3.21 2.63
C TRP A 122 -2.76 -2.48 3.84
N MET A 123 -3.15 -1.23 4.07
CA MET A 123 -2.73 -0.45 5.23
C MET A 123 -3.33 -0.95 6.56
N ASP A 124 -4.33 -1.83 6.49
CA ASP A 124 -4.82 -2.62 7.62
C ASP A 124 -4.16 -4.01 7.59
N PRO A 125 -3.38 -4.41 8.61
CA PRO A 125 -2.74 -5.72 8.66
C PRO A 125 -3.72 -6.90 8.57
N ARG A 126 -4.98 -6.71 8.97
CA ARG A 126 -6.03 -7.73 8.87
C ARG A 126 -6.41 -7.99 7.41
N ASN A 127 -6.49 -6.94 6.61
CA ASN A 127 -6.71 -7.04 5.17
C ASN A 127 -5.48 -7.64 4.46
N ALA A 128 -4.27 -7.29 4.88
CA ALA A 128 -3.04 -7.90 4.37
C ALA A 128 -3.02 -9.42 4.62
N ALA A 129 -3.61 -9.91 5.74
CA ALA A 129 -3.77 -11.34 5.97
C ALA A 129 -4.75 -12.00 4.98
N VAL A 130 -5.86 -11.32 4.64
CA VAL A 130 -6.80 -11.80 3.60
C VAL A 130 -6.11 -11.82 2.23
N MET A 131 -5.32 -10.77 1.89
CA MET A 131 -4.53 -10.74 0.66
C MET A 131 -3.59 -11.94 0.55
N ALA A 132 -2.89 -12.30 1.65
CA ALA A 132 -1.99 -13.44 1.65
C ALA A 132 -2.71 -14.76 1.32
N ASP A 133 -3.92 -14.97 1.83
CA ASP A 133 -4.75 -16.13 1.51
C ASP A 133 -5.21 -16.12 0.05
N THR A 134 -5.63 -14.97 -0.47
CA THR A 134 -6.04 -14.81 -1.87
C THR A 134 -4.86 -15.06 -2.82
N ILE A 135 -3.68 -14.54 -2.50
CA ILE A 135 -2.45 -14.78 -3.26
C ILE A 135 -2.09 -16.28 -3.24
N ALA A 136 -2.21 -16.96 -2.09
CA ALA A 136 -1.93 -18.39 -2.00
C ALA A 136 -2.91 -19.22 -2.85
N GLN A 137 -4.17 -18.81 -2.95
CA GLN A 137 -5.16 -19.45 -3.83
C GLN A 137 -4.79 -19.26 -5.30
N ALA A 138 -4.42 -18.04 -5.72
CA ALA A 138 -4.02 -17.76 -7.10
C ALA A 138 -2.75 -18.53 -7.49
N LEU A 139 -1.74 -18.54 -6.63
CA LEU A 139 -0.51 -19.33 -6.82
C LEU A 139 -0.79 -20.83 -6.87
N SER A 140 -1.70 -21.35 -6.03
CA SER A 140 -2.09 -22.76 -6.04
C SER A 140 -2.81 -23.19 -7.32
N GLN A 141 -3.50 -22.26 -7.99
CA GLN A 141 -4.12 -22.52 -9.30
C GLN A 141 -3.08 -22.54 -10.42
N ALA A 142 -2.10 -21.63 -10.37
CA ALA A 142 -1.03 -21.56 -11.37
C ALA A 142 0.01 -22.68 -11.19
N ASP A 143 0.25 -23.13 -9.95
CA ASP A 143 1.23 -24.17 -9.58
C ASP A 143 0.63 -25.13 -8.54
N PRO A 144 -0.24 -26.06 -8.97
CA PRO A 144 -0.92 -26.98 -8.06
C PRO A 144 0.00 -27.91 -7.27
N ASP A 145 1.17 -28.24 -7.81
CA ASP A 145 2.14 -29.12 -7.16
C ASP A 145 2.68 -28.54 -5.85
N ASN A 146 2.72 -27.21 -5.73
CA ASN A 146 3.20 -26.49 -4.55
C ASN A 146 2.06 -25.86 -3.72
N ALA A 147 0.78 -26.13 -4.00
CA ALA A 147 -0.36 -25.55 -3.31
C ALA A 147 -0.27 -25.62 -1.78
N GLY A 148 0.17 -26.76 -1.25
CA GLY A 148 0.34 -26.93 0.21
C GLY A 148 1.40 -26.02 0.83
N ARG A 149 2.44 -25.64 0.07
CA ARG A 149 3.49 -24.71 0.52
C ARG A 149 2.98 -23.28 0.54
N TYR A 150 2.26 -22.86 -0.50
CA TYR A 150 1.65 -21.52 -0.56
C TYR A 150 0.67 -21.31 0.61
N GLN A 151 -0.20 -22.29 0.86
CA GLN A 151 -1.15 -22.23 1.97
C GLN A 151 -0.45 -22.20 3.34
N ALA A 152 0.59 -22.99 3.53
CA ALA A 152 1.38 -22.97 4.76
C ALA A 152 2.05 -21.61 4.99
N ASN A 153 2.66 -21.04 3.96
CA ASN A 153 3.32 -19.73 4.02
C ASN A 153 2.29 -18.61 4.28
N ALA A 154 1.12 -18.64 3.62
CA ALA A 154 0.05 -17.68 3.86
C ALA A 154 -0.46 -17.75 5.30
N SER A 155 -0.61 -18.96 5.86
CA SER A 155 -1.00 -19.11 7.26
C SER A 155 0.03 -18.53 8.23
N LEU A 156 1.32 -18.71 7.97
CA LEU A 156 2.40 -18.09 8.75
C LEU A 156 2.38 -16.56 8.64
N ALA A 157 2.16 -16.03 7.44
CA ALA A 157 2.04 -14.61 7.20
C ALA A 157 0.83 -14.02 7.92
N ALA A 158 -0.33 -14.66 7.84
CA ALA A 158 -1.57 -14.23 8.50
C ALA A 158 -1.42 -14.23 10.04
N GLU A 159 -0.76 -15.23 10.62
CA GLU A 159 -0.44 -15.26 12.04
C GLU A 159 0.46 -14.10 12.46
N ALA A 160 1.54 -13.84 11.69
CA ALA A 160 2.45 -12.74 11.97
C ALA A 160 1.77 -11.36 11.87
N LEU A 161 0.91 -11.16 10.86
CA LEU A 161 0.11 -9.95 10.67
C LEU A 161 -0.90 -9.74 11.82
N THR A 162 -1.57 -10.81 12.25
CA THR A 162 -2.51 -10.76 13.38
C THR A 162 -1.80 -10.40 14.67
N ASN A 163 -0.64 -10.97 14.92
CA ASN A 163 0.17 -10.68 16.11
C ASN A 163 0.67 -9.23 16.10
N ALA A 164 1.14 -8.75 14.93
CA ALA A 164 1.57 -7.37 14.76
C ALA A 164 0.41 -6.38 14.99
N TYR A 165 -0.77 -6.65 14.40
CA TYR A 165 -1.97 -5.84 14.60
C TYR A 165 -2.32 -5.70 16.10
N ALA A 166 -2.35 -6.81 16.86
CA ALA A 166 -2.65 -6.79 18.29
C ALA A 166 -1.62 -5.98 19.09
N ALA A 167 -0.33 -6.14 18.79
CA ALA A 167 0.74 -5.39 19.44
C ALA A 167 0.67 -3.89 19.13
N TRP A 168 0.43 -3.52 17.88
CA TRP A 168 0.34 -2.13 17.44
C TRP A 168 -0.90 -1.43 17.97
N THR A 169 -2.06 -2.11 18.00
CA THR A 169 -3.27 -1.60 18.65
C THR A 169 -3.02 -1.29 20.12
N THR A 170 -2.34 -2.19 20.83
CA THR A 170 -1.96 -1.96 22.23
C THR A 170 -1.05 -0.75 22.37
N SER A 171 -0.07 -0.60 21.46
CA SER A 171 0.90 0.51 21.51
C SER A 171 0.24 1.87 21.26
N LEU A 172 -0.75 1.93 20.38
CA LEU A 172 -1.45 3.18 20.01
C LEU A 172 -2.64 3.51 20.92
N SER A 173 -3.11 2.60 21.75
CA SER A 173 -4.29 2.81 22.62
C SER A 173 -4.13 3.90 23.68
N GLY A 174 -2.91 4.42 23.88
CA GLY A 174 -2.62 5.45 24.90
C GLY A 174 -2.19 6.80 24.32
N LEU A 175 -2.47 7.06 23.05
CA LEU A 175 -2.14 8.35 22.43
C LEU A 175 -2.97 9.48 23.03
N SER A 176 -2.30 10.63 23.30
CA SER A 176 -2.98 11.86 23.75
C SER A 176 -3.72 12.55 22.62
N TYR A 177 -3.24 12.35 21.40
CA TYR A 177 -3.79 12.95 20.17
C TYR A 177 -4.07 11.86 19.14
N PRO A 178 -5.22 11.16 19.22
CA PRO A 178 -5.55 10.07 18.28
C PRO A 178 -6.07 10.60 16.94
N TYR A 179 -5.45 11.63 16.39
CA TYR A 179 -5.88 12.34 15.19
C TYR A 179 -4.77 12.38 14.15
N LEU A 180 -5.16 12.24 12.88
CA LEU A 180 -4.24 12.35 11.74
C LEU A 180 -4.66 13.49 10.82
N ILE A 181 -3.69 14.24 10.32
CA ILE A 181 -3.76 15.08 9.13
C ILE A 181 -2.64 14.60 8.22
N THR A 182 -3.01 14.10 7.02
CA THR A 182 -2.08 13.51 6.07
C THR A 182 -2.03 14.32 4.77
N PHE A 183 -0.87 14.30 4.13
CA PHE A 183 -0.65 14.94 2.83
C PHE A 183 -0.49 13.89 1.73
N HIS A 184 -1.29 12.89 1.81
CA HIS A 184 -1.68 11.91 0.82
C HIS A 184 -2.91 11.17 1.34
N ASP A 185 -3.87 10.86 0.45
CA ASP A 185 -5.08 10.12 0.80
C ASP A 185 -4.87 8.61 0.61
N GLY A 186 -4.46 7.94 1.66
CA GLY A 186 -4.19 6.48 1.66
C GLY A 186 -4.12 5.90 3.06
N PHE A 187 -4.43 6.71 4.09
CA PHE A 187 -4.33 6.28 5.49
C PHE A 187 -5.67 5.95 6.14
N ARG A 188 -6.78 5.89 5.39
CA ARG A 188 -8.12 5.63 5.96
C ARG A 188 -8.22 4.26 6.62
N TYR A 189 -7.76 3.20 5.94
CA TYR A 189 -7.74 1.85 6.53
C TYR A 189 -6.80 1.75 7.72
N PHE A 190 -5.66 2.43 7.67
CA PHE A 190 -4.74 2.50 8.80
C PHE A 190 -5.39 3.19 10.00
N ALA A 191 -6.01 4.35 9.79
CA ALA A 191 -6.71 5.08 10.82
C ALA A 191 -7.86 4.23 11.42
N HIS A 192 -8.67 3.61 10.57
CA HIS A 192 -9.75 2.72 10.99
C HIS A 192 -9.25 1.50 11.77
N ALA A 193 -8.12 0.89 11.34
CA ALA A 193 -7.55 -0.29 12.00
C ALA A 193 -7.12 -0.01 13.45
N PHE A 194 -6.63 1.21 13.72
CA PHE A 194 -6.02 1.57 14.99
C PHE A 194 -6.81 2.60 15.81
N ASP A 195 -8.10 2.77 15.49
CA ASP A 195 -9.00 3.71 16.18
C ASP A 195 -8.45 5.16 16.23
N LEU A 196 -7.89 5.60 15.10
CA LEU A 196 -7.43 6.96 14.88
C LEU A 196 -8.47 7.70 14.02
N GLU A 197 -8.64 8.98 14.26
CA GLU A 197 -9.50 9.83 13.44
C GLU A 197 -8.69 10.57 12.39
N LEU A 198 -8.93 10.29 11.11
CA LEU A 198 -8.35 11.04 9.99
C LEU A 198 -9.17 12.31 9.78
N LEU A 199 -8.68 13.43 10.32
CA LEU A 199 -9.38 14.71 10.27
C LEU A 199 -9.35 15.34 8.88
N PHE A 200 -8.26 15.12 8.14
CA PHE A 200 -8.06 15.65 6.80
C PHE A 200 -6.99 14.86 6.06
N ALA A 201 -7.25 14.55 4.81
CA ALA A 201 -6.28 14.02 3.87
C ALA A 201 -6.22 14.96 2.67
N MET A 202 -5.01 15.37 2.30
CA MET A 202 -4.79 16.21 1.12
C MET A 202 -4.05 15.39 0.08
N GLU A 203 -4.60 15.28 -1.10
CA GLU A 203 -3.89 14.68 -2.24
C GLU A 203 -2.97 15.75 -2.84
N GLU A 204 -1.66 15.51 -2.80
CA GLU A 204 -0.69 16.31 -3.55
C GLU A 204 -0.47 15.59 -4.89
N GLU A 205 -1.11 16.05 -5.97
CA GLU A 205 -0.78 15.63 -7.33
C GLU A 205 0.68 16.01 -7.65
N ASP A 206 1.40 15.11 -8.33
CA ASP A 206 2.78 15.35 -8.73
C ASP A 206 2.88 16.64 -9.58
N GLY A 207 3.58 17.63 -9.02
CA GLY A 207 3.79 18.93 -9.67
C GLY A 207 2.71 19.98 -9.44
N ALA A 208 1.61 19.66 -8.78
CA ALA A 208 0.61 20.63 -8.33
C ALA A 208 1.01 21.26 -6.99
N THR A 209 0.70 22.52 -6.80
CA THR A 209 0.80 23.18 -5.49
C THR A 209 -0.53 23.01 -4.76
N ALA A 210 -0.48 22.56 -3.51
CA ALA A 210 -1.65 22.53 -2.65
C ALA A 210 -2.42 23.85 -2.66
N SER A 211 -3.73 23.79 -2.71
CA SER A 211 -4.53 25.02 -2.72
C SER A 211 -4.40 25.78 -1.41
N ALA A 212 -4.43 27.10 -1.48
CA ALA A 212 -4.41 27.94 -0.27
C ALA A 212 -5.58 27.62 0.67
N LYS A 213 -6.71 27.17 0.15
CA LYS A 213 -7.88 26.75 0.91
C LYS A 213 -7.58 25.50 1.73
N ASP A 214 -6.90 24.51 1.16
CA ASP A 214 -6.59 23.24 1.82
C ASP A 214 -5.54 23.44 2.91
N ILE A 215 -4.50 24.25 2.63
CA ILE A 215 -3.52 24.67 3.64
C ILE A 215 -4.20 25.36 4.81
N LEU A 216 -5.15 26.27 4.54
CA LEU A 216 -5.91 26.97 5.59
C LEU A 216 -6.79 26.01 6.39
N THR A 217 -7.46 25.06 5.70
CA THR A 217 -8.31 24.05 6.36
C THR A 217 -7.47 23.18 7.29
N ALA A 218 -6.36 22.61 6.80
CA ALA A 218 -5.45 21.81 7.62
C ALA A 218 -4.88 22.61 8.80
N SER A 219 -4.45 23.87 8.57
CA SER A 219 -3.93 24.75 9.63
C SER A 219 -4.97 25.05 10.71
N ASN A 220 -6.24 25.24 10.34
CA ASN A 220 -7.32 25.45 11.29
C ASN A 220 -7.58 24.19 12.13
N LEU A 221 -7.58 23.00 11.52
CA LEU A 221 -7.72 21.73 12.24
C LEU A 221 -6.56 21.51 13.21
N VAL A 222 -5.31 21.74 12.79
CA VAL A 222 -4.15 21.68 13.68
C VAL A 222 -4.34 22.56 14.90
N LYS A 223 -4.78 23.82 14.72
CA LYS A 223 -5.01 24.77 15.82
C LYS A 223 -6.19 24.35 16.69
N GLN A 224 -7.28 23.88 16.10
CA GLN A 224 -8.49 23.45 16.81
C GLN A 224 -8.24 22.24 17.70
N TYR A 225 -7.52 21.24 17.21
CA TYR A 225 -7.22 19.98 17.91
C TYR A 225 -5.90 20.02 18.66
N HIS A 226 -5.16 21.14 18.60
CA HIS A 226 -3.83 21.32 19.22
C HIS A 226 -2.83 20.24 18.79
N LEU A 227 -2.84 19.85 17.51
CA LEU A 227 -2.04 18.74 17.02
C LEU A 227 -0.55 19.07 17.08
N PRO A 228 0.28 18.19 17.66
CA PRO A 228 1.72 18.40 17.75
C PRO A 228 2.43 18.17 16.41
N ALA A 229 1.83 17.39 15.50
CA ALA A 229 2.41 17.03 14.21
C ALA A 229 1.36 16.85 13.12
N VAL A 230 1.81 16.99 11.87
CA VAL A 230 1.13 16.58 10.65
C VAL A 230 2.00 15.59 9.89
N PHE A 231 1.43 14.79 8.97
CA PHE A 231 2.11 13.65 8.39
C PHE A 231 2.17 13.74 6.87
N MET A 232 3.38 13.67 6.31
CA MET A 232 3.60 13.51 4.88
C MET A 232 3.93 12.05 4.54
N GLU A 233 3.66 11.66 3.31
CA GLU A 233 4.10 10.37 2.78
C GLU A 233 5.60 10.42 2.44
N VAL A 234 6.33 9.31 2.62
CA VAL A 234 7.79 9.23 2.45
C VAL A 234 8.25 9.68 1.06
N ASN A 235 7.46 9.42 0.02
CA ASN A 235 7.76 9.79 -1.37
C ASN A 235 7.10 11.11 -1.80
N GLY A 236 6.31 11.73 -0.92
CA GLY A 236 5.62 13.00 -1.20
C GLY A 236 6.55 14.21 -1.18
N SER A 237 6.16 15.28 -1.85
CA SER A 237 6.92 16.54 -1.89
C SER A 237 7.04 17.21 -0.52
N GLY A 238 6.04 17.02 0.33
CA GLY A 238 5.92 17.60 1.66
C GLY A 238 5.82 19.14 1.67
N SER A 239 5.57 19.77 0.55
CA SER A 239 5.51 21.24 0.45
C SER A 239 4.36 21.80 1.25
N ALA A 240 3.16 21.20 1.13
CA ALA A 240 1.98 21.59 1.88
C ALA A 240 2.10 21.28 3.37
N ALA A 241 2.65 20.12 3.73
CA ALA A 241 2.91 19.78 5.13
C ALA A 241 3.81 20.83 5.81
N ARG A 242 4.89 21.26 5.14
CA ARG A 242 5.77 22.30 5.66
C ARG A 242 5.10 23.68 5.72
N ALA A 243 4.21 24.00 4.78
CA ALA A 243 3.45 25.24 4.84
C ALA A 243 2.52 25.28 6.06
N VAL A 244 1.75 24.22 6.30
CA VAL A 244 0.90 24.08 7.49
C VAL A 244 1.72 24.15 8.79
N ALA A 245 2.83 23.42 8.84
CA ALA A 245 3.73 23.44 10.00
C ALA A 245 4.30 24.85 10.28
N GLY A 246 4.67 25.57 9.22
CA GLY A 246 5.14 26.96 9.32
C GLY A 246 4.10 27.92 9.91
N GLU A 247 2.81 27.72 9.62
CA GLU A 247 1.73 28.53 10.13
C GLU A 247 1.24 28.14 11.54
N THR A 248 1.44 26.91 11.94
CA THR A 248 0.87 26.36 13.16
C THR A 248 1.89 26.11 14.26
N GLY A 249 3.15 25.94 13.89
CA GLY A 249 4.22 25.51 14.79
C GLY A 249 4.22 24.00 15.07
N SER A 250 3.37 23.21 14.40
CA SER A 250 3.39 21.74 14.49
C SER A 250 4.64 21.16 13.84
N ALA A 251 5.03 19.95 14.22
CA ALA A 251 6.07 19.19 13.54
C ALA A 251 5.55 18.61 12.20
N VAL A 252 6.48 18.32 11.28
CA VAL A 252 6.19 17.45 10.12
C VAL A 252 6.86 16.11 10.38
N SER A 253 6.07 15.05 10.35
CA SER A 253 6.56 13.68 10.46
C SER A 253 6.23 12.89 9.20
N THR A 254 6.96 11.80 8.97
CA THR A 254 6.83 11.02 7.75
C THR A 254 6.25 9.65 8.07
N LEU A 255 5.27 9.23 7.27
CA LEU A 255 4.70 7.89 7.28
C LEU A 255 4.88 7.26 5.89
N THR A 256 4.92 5.94 5.82
CA THR A 256 4.91 5.21 4.54
C THR A 256 3.57 4.54 4.32
N MET A 257 3.12 4.53 3.07
CA MET A 257 2.00 3.72 2.57
C MET A 257 2.46 2.42 1.91
N LEU A 258 3.75 2.09 1.99
CA LEU A 258 4.30 0.90 1.33
C LEU A 258 4.15 0.92 -0.20
N MET A 259 4.23 2.10 -0.83
CA MET A 259 4.17 2.20 -2.29
C MET A 259 5.48 1.78 -2.96
N ASP A 260 6.59 1.78 -2.21
CA ASP A 260 7.90 1.28 -2.63
C ASP A 260 8.65 0.67 -1.45
N GLY A 261 9.71 -0.06 -1.75
CA GLY A 261 10.57 -0.70 -0.75
C GLY A 261 11.63 -1.62 -1.35
N ALA A 262 12.33 -2.34 -0.49
CA ALA A 262 13.38 -3.26 -0.86
C ALA A 262 12.85 -4.44 -1.69
N ASP A 263 13.74 -5.08 -2.44
CA ASP A 263 13.46 -6.38 -3.04
C ASP A 263 13.52 -7.48 -1.97
N ALA A 264 12.81 -8.59 -2.23
CA ALA A 264 12.78 -9.72 -1.32
C ALA A 264 14.17 -10.31 -1.14
N PRO A 265 14.58 -10.66 0.10
CA PRO A 265 15.85 -11.31 0.34
C PRO A 265 15.85 -12.73 -0.25
N ASN A 266 16.98 -13.13 -0.78
CA ASN A 266 17.18 -14.51 -1.24
C ASN A 266 17.22 -15.47 -0.04
N GLU A 267 16.69 -16.67 -0.23
CA GLU A 267 16.75 -17.77 0.73
C GLU A 267 16.18 -17.48 2.14
N ALA A 268 15.21 -16.55 2.23
CA ALA A 268 14.52 -16.23 3.47
C ALA A 268 13.16 -16.97 3.59
N GLY A 269 12.71 -17.19 4.83
CA GLY A 269 11.40 -17.77 5.10
C GLY A 269 10.25 -16.76 4.94
N ALA A 270 9.03 -17.24 4.89
CA ALA A 270 7.83 -16.41 4.70
C ALA A 270 7.73 -15.25 5.69
N VAL A 271 7.94 -15.52 6.99
CA VAL A 271 7.86 -14.51 8.05
C VAL A 271 9.03 -13.51 7.97
N ASP A 272 10.23 -13.96 7.58
CA ASP A 272 11.38 -13.05 7.44
C ASP A 272 11.18 -12.08 6.29
N ILE A 273 10.69 -12.56 5.15
CA ILE A 273 10.35 -11.73 3.98
C ILE A 273 9.26 -10.73 4.37
N LEU A 274 8.15 -11.23 4.96
CA LEU A 274 7.05 -10.38 5.41
C LEU A 274 7.53 -9.31 6.40
N THR A 275 8.41 -9.70 7.34
CA THR A 275 8.97 -8.77 8.32
C THR A 275 9.76 -7.67 7.66
N GLN A 276 10.61 -8.00 6.72
CA GLN A 276 11.44 -7.01 6.04
C GLN A 276 10.62 -6.10 5.12
N LEU A 277 9.68 -6.64 4.35
CA LEU A 277 9.02 -5.90 3.28
C LEU A 277 7.73 -5.19 3.73
N TYR A 278 7.06 -5.69 4.78
CA TYR A 278 5.78 -5.15 5.24
C TYR A 278 5.81 -4.75 6.73
N LEU A 279 6.15 -5.68 7.64
CA LEU A 279 5.98 -5.43 9.08
C LEU A 279 6.92 -4.35 9.61
N SER A 280 8.20 -4.35 9.22
CA SER A 280 9.17 -3.36 9.72
C SER A 280 8.85 -1.93 9.25
N PRO A 281 8.51 -1.66 7.98
CA PRO A 281 8.06 -0.33 7.57
C PRO A 281 6.76 0.11 8.28
N MET A 282 5.78 -0.78 8.45
CA MET A 282 4.56 -0.47 9.19
C MET A 282 4.82 -0.21 10.67
N GLU A 283 5.70 -0.98 11.29
CA GLU A 283 6.13 -0.74 12.68
C GLU A 283 6.81 0.62 12.84
N GLN A 284 7.52 1.09 11.81
CA GLN A 284 8.09 2.44 11.83
C GLN A 284 7.00 3.52 11.84
N ASN A 285 5.90 3.33 11.11
CA ASN A 285 4.73 4.22 11.22
C ASN A 285 4.21 4.26 12.66
N ILE A 286 4.03 3.09 13.29
CA ILE A 286 3.57 3.01 14.69
C ILE A 286 4.51 3.77 15.64
N LYS A 287 5.82 3.56 15.51
CA LYS A 287 6.85 4.26 16.33
C LYS A 287 6.79 5.77 16.13
N THR A 288 6.68 6.22 14.89
CA THR A 288 6.55 7.66 14.55
C THR A 288 5.33 8.27 15.24
N LEU A 289 4.16 7.61 15.16
CA LEU A 289 2.95 8.10 15.82
C LEU A 289 3.11 8.14 17.34
N MET A 290 3.70 7.10 17.94
CA MET A 290 3.96 7.08 19.41
C MET A 290 4.92 8.18 19.88
N GLU A 291 5.88 8.58 19.05
CA GLU A 291 6.85 9.63 19.38
C GLU A 291 6.22 11.02 19.36
N VAL A 292 5.28 11.27 18.43
CA VAL A 292 4.77 12.62 18.19
C VAL A 292 3.35 12.87 18.72
N LEU A 293 2.54 11.82 18.95
CA LEU A 293 1.14 11.94 19.37
C LEU A 293 0.88 11.52 20.83
N LYS A 294 1.90 11.23 21.58
CA LYS A 294 1.82 10.75 22.97
C LYS A 294 1.49 11.84 23.98
#